data_7e7f7dc3c166bd90d33ab54db8651a23
#
_entry.id   7e7f7dc3c166bd90d33ab54db8651a23
#
_cell.length_a   1.000
_cell.length_b   1.000
_cell.length_c   1.000
_cell.angle_alpha   90.00
_cell.angle_beta   90.00
_cell.angle_gamma   90.00
#
_symmetry.space_group_name_H-M   'P 1'
#
loop_
_entity.id
_entity.type
_entity.pdbx_description
1 polymer ?
#
loop_
_entity_poly.entity_id
_entity_poly.type
_entity_poly.pdbx_seq_one_letter_code
_entity_poly.pdbx_strand_id
1 'polypeptide(L)'
;DKLPLNLAVLPVIHLLFPGARILLALRDPRDAVLSCYRSHFAVNGGMFQFLTLEGAARYYDAVMGVATLSRERLPLPVHALRYEDLVGNFRNEVTRVLGFLGLSWADDVLRYAETARGRTIQTPSATQVIKPIYASAIGQWRRYEAALAPVLPILEPWVRRFGYDDLSGLA
;
A
#
# COMPACT_ATOMS: atom_id res chain seq x y z
N ASP A 1 -14.11 -0.47 2.01
CA ASP A 1 -13.48 0.79 1.62
C ASP A 1 -11.98 0.57 1.35
N LYS A 2 -11.39 1.37 0.49
CA LYS A 2 -9.98 1.24 0.07
C LYS A 2 -9.19 2.55 0.15
N LEU A 3 -9.62 3.52 0.94
CA LEU A 3 -8.87 4.76 1.11
C LEU A 3 -7.59 4.50 1.93
N PRO A 4 -6.37 4.77 1.40
CA PRO A 4 -5.12 4.51 2.12
C PRO A 4 -5.03 5.23 3.45
N LEU A 5 -5.61 6.43 3.56
CA LEU A 5 -5.62 7.23 4.78
C LEU A 5 -6.53 6.68 5.89
N ASN A 6 -7.30 5.62 5.64
CA ASN A 6 -8.00 4.90 6.69
C ASN A 6 -7.05 4.34 7.75
N LEU A 7 -5.77 4.17 7.43
CA LEU A 7 -4.74 3.80 8.40
C LEU A 7 -4.60 4.80 9.56
N ALA A 8 -4.85 6.09 9.30
CA ALA A 8 -4.80 7.13 10.34
C ALA A 8 -6.00 7.11 11.27
N VAL A 9 -7.10 6.45 10.89
CA VAL A 9 -8.36 6.40 11.65
C VAL A 9 -8.73 4.98 12.09
N LEU A 10 -7.77 4.06 12.13
CA LEU A 10 -8.00 2.68 12.60
C LEU A 10 -8.69 2.59 13.97
N PRO A 11 -8.38 3.45 14.97
CA PRO A 11 -9.11 3.42 16.23
C PRO A 11 -10.60 3.71 16.08
N VAL A 12 -10.96 4.64 15.20
CA VAL A 12 -12.37 4.98 14.90
C VAL A 12 -13.04 3.82 14.16
N ILE A 13 -12.34 3.21 13.20
CA ILE A 13 -12.85 2.02 12.49
C ILE A 13 -13.12 0.89 13.48
N HIS A 14 -12.20 0.63 14.40
CA HIS A 14 -12.37 -0.39 15.43
C HIS A 14 -13.58 -0.11 16.34
N LEU A 15 -13.74 1.15 16.74
CA LEU A 15 -14.86 1.56 17.59
C LEU A 15 -16.22 1.34 16.92
N LEU A 16 -16.32 1.72 15.64
CA LEU A 16 -17.56 1.65 14.88
C LEU A 16 -17.83 0.24 14.32
N PHE A 17 -16.79 -0.49 14.02
CA PHE A 17 -16.86 -1.80 13.38
C PHE A 17 -15.88 -2.78 14.06
N PRO A 18 -16.17 -3.25 15.28
CA PRO A 18 -15.24 -4.08 16.06
C PRO A 18 -14.89 -5.41 15.39
N GLY A 19 -15.73 -5.89 14.47
CA GLY A 19 -15.48 -7.10 13.67
C GLY A 19 -14.81 -6.83 12.30
N ALA A 20 -14.38 -5.61 12.01
CA ALA A 20 -13.76 -5.29 10.74
C ALA A 20 -12.44 -6.04 10.55
N ARG A 21 -12.27 -6.62 9.36
CA ARG A 21 -11.02 -7.23 8.93
C ARG A 21 -10.24 -6.25 8.06
N ILE A 22 -9.01 -5.95 8.44
CA ILE A 22 -8.15 -4.96 7.80
C ILE A 22 -7.18 -5.65 6.86
N LEU A 23 -7.24 -5.31 5.57
CA LEU A 23 -6.18 -5.65 4.62
C LEU A 23 -5.21 -4.49 4.54
N LEU A 24 -3.99 -4.70 5.02
CA LEU A 24 -2.91 -3.72 4.96
C LEU A 24 -2.07 -3.98 3.71
N ALA A 25 -2.33 -3.19 2.66
CA ALA A 25 -1.52 -3.23 1.46
C ALA A 25 -0.17 -2.56 1.72
N LEU A 26 0.90 -3.32 1.66
CA LEU A 26 2.28 -2.87 1.81
C LEU A 26 2.99 -2.85 0.45
N ARG A 27 3.91 -1.95 0.34
CA ARG A 27 4.87 -1.84 -0.75
C ARG A 27 6.17 -1.27 -0.19
N ASP A 28 7.30 -1.48 -0.88
CA ASP A 28 8.56 -0.83 -0.49
C ASP A 28 8.30 0.66 -0.17
N PRO A 29 8.61 1.13 1.05
CA PRO A 29 8.34 2.51 1.47
C PRO A 29 8.90 3.56 0.53
N ARG A 30 10.06 3.29 -0.07
CA ARG A 30 10.74 4.17 -1.03
C ARG A 30 9.95 4.30 -2.33
N ASP A 31 9.44 3.19 -2.85
CA ASP A 31 8.56 3.16 -4.02
C ASP A 31 7.18 3.76 -3.73
N ALA A 32 6.64 3.53 -2.54
CA ALA A 32 5.35 4.07 -2.13
C ALA A 32 5.40 5.60 -2.06
N VAL A 33 6.40 6.16 -1.39
CA VAL A 33 6.59 7.61 -1.25
C VAL A 33 6.87 8.26 -2.59
N LEU A 34 7.77 7.69 -3.41
CA LEU A 34 8.04 8.16 -4.76
C LEU A 34 6.77 8.16 -5.62
N SER A 35 5.97 7.10 -5.54
CA SER A 35 4.71 6.99 -6.27
C SER A 35 3.70 8.06 -5.85
N CYS A 36 3.56 8.30 -4.55
CA CYS A 36 2.68 9.35 -4.03
C CYS A 36 3.13 10.74 -4.50
N TYR A 37 4.43 11.06 -4.40
CA TYR A 37 4.99 12.33 -4.85
C TYR A 37 4.76 12.57 -6.36
N ARG A 38 4.87 11.53 -7.19
CA ARG A 38 4.67 11.62 -8.65
C ARG A 38 3.21 11.58 -9.09
N SER A 39 2.30 11.27 -8.20
CA SER A 39 0.88 11.16 -8.53
C SER A 39 0.20 12.52 -8.51
N HIS A 40 -0.65 12.77 -9.50
CA HIS A 40 -1.45 14.00 -9.56
C HIS A 40 -2.72 13.79 -8.73
N PHE A 41 -2.64 14.08 -7.44
CA PHE A 41 -3.81 14.08 -6.56
C PHE A 41 -4.53 15.44 -6.64
N ALA A 42 -5.87 15.42 -6.52
CA ALA A 42 -6.59 16.64 -6.23
C ALA A 42 -6.16 17.14 -4.84
N VAL A 43 -5.71 18.40 -4.78
CA VAL A 43 -5.16 18.98 -3.55
C VAL A 43 -6.26 19.12 -2.51
N ASN A 44 -6.07 18.48 -1.37
CA ASN A 44 -6.87 18.62 -0.16
C ASN A 44 -5.93 18.55 1.06
N GLY A 45 -6.47 18.67 2.27
CA GLY A 45 -5.66 18.72 3.48
C GLY A 45 -4.66 17.57 3.66
N GLY A 46 -5.01 16.35 3.22
CA GLY A 46 -4.11 15.19 3.26
C GLY A 46 -3.14 15.15 2.07
N MET A 47 -3.63 15.47 0.87
CA MET A 47 -2.86 15.36 -0.36
C MET A 47 -1.83 16.48 -0.52
N PHE A 48 -1.98 17.60 0.20
CA PHE A 48 -1.00 18.70 0.21
C PHE A 48 0.41 18.23 0.58
N GLN A 49 0.53 17.22 1.43
CA GLN A 49 1.82 16.65 1.86
C GLN A 49 2.60 16.01 0.70
N PHE A 50 1.92 15.61 -0.37
CA PHE A 50 2.56 14.97 -1.54
C PHE A 50 3.12 15.97 -2.56
N LEU A 51 3.02 17.28 -2.31
CA LEU A 51 3.62 18.31 -3.16
C LEU A 51 5.16 18.37 -3.06
N THR A 52 5.73 17.83 -2.00
CA THR A 52 7.17 17.70 -1.84
C THR A 52 7.55 16.26 -1.44
N LEU A 53 8.75 15.85 -1.81
CA LEU A 53 9.24 14.52 -1.46
C LEU A 53 9.40 14.35 0.05
N GLU A 54 9.90 15.41 0.73
CA GLU A 54 10.03 15.42 2.18
C GLU A 54 8.66 15.35 2.88
N GLY A 55 7.69 16.14 2.41
CA GLY A 55 6.32 16.08 2.92
C GLY A 55 5.72 14.69 2.78
N ALA A 56 5.88 14.06 1.62
CA ALA A 56 5.41 12.70 1.37
C ALA A 56 6.05 11.68 2.30
N ALA A 57 7.38 11.77 2.53
CA ALA A 57 8.09 10.86 3.44
C ALA A 57 7.67 11.04 4.91
N ARG A 58 7.58 12.28 5.40
CA ARG A 58 7.12 12.58 6.76
C ARG A 58 5.66 12.16 6.99
N TYR A 59 4.83 12.36 5.98
CA TYR A 59 3.44 11.95 6.05
C TYR A 59 3.29 10.42 6.06
N TYR A 60 4.08 9.72 5.24
CA TYR A 60 4.16 8.26 5.29
C TYR A 60 4.56 7.78 6.68
N ASP A 61 5.63 8.35 7.26
CA ASP A 61 6.12 8.02 8.59
C ASP A 61 5.04 8.21 9.66
N ALA A 62 4.36 9.37 9.67
CA ALA A 62 3.30 9.66 10.62
C ALA A 62 2.11 8.68 10.49
N VAL A 63 1.63 8.42 9.27
CA VAL A 63 0.50 7.50 9.03
C VAL A 63 0.84 6.07 9.42
N MET A 64 2.05 5.59 9.07
CA MET A 64 2.49 4.25 9.42
C MET A 64 2.77 4.12 10.93
N GLY A 65 3.23 5.20 11.58
CA GLY A 65 3.36 5.27 13.04
C GLY A 65 2.01 5.07 13.75
N VAL A 66 0.99 5.81 13.33
CA VAL A 66 -0.38 5.65 13.86
C VAL A 66 -0.93 4.25 13.60
N ALA A 67 -0.75 3.73 12.39
CA ALA A 67 -1.21 2.39 12.02
C ALA A 67 -0.54 1.31 12.88
N THR A 68 0.77 1.43 13.10
CA THR A 68 1.55 0.51 13.92
C THR A 68 1.07 0.53 15.38
N LEU A 69 0.97 1.72 15.97
CA LEU A 69 0.49 1.89 17.34
C LEU A 69 -0.93 1.34 17.52
N SER A 70 -1.80 1.58 16.54
CA SER A 70 -3.16 1.05 16.55
C SER A 70 -3.18 -0.48 16.55
N ARG A 71 -2.34 -1.11 15.74
CA ARG A 71 -2.21 -2.58 15.68
C ARG A 71 -1.65 -3.20 16.96
N GLU A 72 -0.79 -2.48 17.66
CA GLU A 72 -0.20 -2.94 18.93
C GLU A 72 -1.16 -2.79 20.11
N ARG A 73 -2.09 -1.84 20.04
CA ARG A 73 -2.97 -1.47 21.14
C ARG A 73 -4.41 -1.96 21.00
N LEU A 74 -4.85 -2.28 19.78
CA LEU A 74 -6.22 -2.67 19.50
C LEU A 74 -6.28 -4.11 18.97
N PRO A 75 -7.30 -4.89 19.33
CA PRO A 75 -7.48 -6.27 18.86
C PRO A 75 -8.03 -6.28 17.43
N LEU A 76 -7.30 -5.67 16.50
CA LEU A 76 -7.66 -5.57 15.10
C LEU A 76 -7.18 -6.81 14.33
N PRO A 77 -8.07 -7.57 13.67
CA PRO A 77 -7.65 -8.58 12.71
C PRO A 77 -7.03 -7.89 11.49
N VAL A 78 -5.72 -7.99 11.32
CA VAL A 78 -4.99 -7.38 10.21
C VAL A 78 -4.23 -8.44 9.44
N HIS A 79 -4.41 -8.46 8.12
CA HIS A 79 -3.61 -9.24 7.18
C HIS A 79 -2.78 -8.28 6.32
N ALA A 80 -1.46 -8.44 6.37
CA ALA A 80 -0.55 -7.67 5.53
C ALA A 80 -0.38 -8.35 4.18
N LEU A 81 -0.55 -7.60 3.11
CA LEU A 81 -0.37 -8.03 1.72
C LEU A 81 0.72 -7.19 1.09
N ARG A 82 1.88 -7.77 0.82
CA ARG A 82 2.96 -7.10 0.12
C ARG A 82 2.73 -7.14 -1.38
N TYR A 83 2.86 -5.99 -2.03
CA TYR A 83 2.72 -5.88 -3.49
C TYR A 83 3.69 -6.78 -4.25
N GLU A 84 4.92 -6.85 -3.79
CA GLU A 84 5.98 -7.64 -4.38
C GLU A 84 5.66 -9.14 -4.33
N ASP A 85 5.14 -9.63 -3.20
CA ASP A 85 4.72 -11.02 -3.04
C ASP A 85 3.50 -11.32 -3.91
N LEU A 86 2.54 -10.38 -3.97
CA LEU A 86 1.36 -10.50 -4.83
C LEU A 86 1.74 -10.60 -6.31
N VAL A 87 2.73 -9.80 -6.75
CA VAL A 87 3.24 -9.85 -8.13
C VAL A 87 3.98 -11.16 -8.40
N GLY A 88 4.77 -11.64 -7.43
CA GLY A 88 5.56 -12.87 -7.56
C GLY A 88 4.73 -14.14 -7.51
N ASN A 89 3.67 -14.17 -6.70
CA ASN A 89 2.83 -15.35 -6.49
C ASN A 89 1.36 -14.98 -6.22
N PHE A 90 0.70 -14.45 -7.24
CA PHE A 90 -0.67 -13.98 -7.17
C PHE A 90 -1.64 -15.00 -6.54
N ARG A 91 -1.63 -16.25 -7.03
CA ARG A 91 -2.59 -17.26 -6.57
C ARG A 91 -2.45 -17.54 -5.07
N ASN A 92 -1.24 -17.70 -4.60
CA ASN A 92 -0.99 -18.00 -3.20
C ASN A 92 -1.39 -16.82 -2.29
N GLU A 93 -1.00 -15.59 -2.66
CA GLU A 93 -1.29 -14.40 -1.86
C GLU A 93 -2.79 -14.10 -1.83
N VAL A 94 -3.48 -14.21 -2.97
CA VAL A 94 -4.93 -14.03 -3.00
C VAL A 94 -5.66 -15.13 -2.22
N THR A 95 -5.18 -16.38 -2.27
CA THR A 95 -5.74 -17.47 -1.45
C THR A 95 -5.62 -17.17 0.04
N ARG A 96 -4.49 -16.63 0.51
CA ARG A 96 -4.31 -16.19 1.90
C ARG A 96 -5.25 -15.07 2.28
N VAL A 97 -5.42 -14.07 1.40
CA VAL A 97 -6.37 -12.96 1.59
C VAL A 97 -7.80 -13.49 1.71
N LEU A 98 -8.23 -14.36 0.79
CA LEU A 98 -9.56 -14.95 0.82
C LEU A 98 -9.79 -15.76 2.09
N GLY A 99 -8.82 -16.58 2.49
CA GLY A 99 -8.86 -17.33 3.75
C GLY A 99 -9.00 -16.41 4.97
N PHE A 100 -8.23 -15.33 5.02
CA PHE A 100 -8.37 -14.30 6.06
C PHE A 100 -9.76 -13.67 6.08
N LEU A 101 -10.37 -13.45 4.93
CA LEU A 101 -11.72 -12.90 4.81
C LEU A 101 -12.83 -13.94 5.07
N GLY A 102 -12.49 -15.23 5.16
CA GLY A 102 -13.46 -16.31 5.27
C GLY A 102 -14.19 -16.61 3.96
N LEU A 103 -13.54 -16.35 2.84
CA LEU A 103 -14.07 -16.55 1.49
C LEU A 103 -13.36 -17.73 0.81
N SER A 104 -14.10 -18.45 -0.03
CA SER A 104 -13.55 -19.48 -0.90
C SER A 104 -12.97 -18.86 -2.17
N TRP A 105 -12.03 -19.59 -2.81
CA TRP A 105 -11.53 -19.22 -4.13
C TRP A 105 -12.66 -19.23 -5.16
N ALA A 106 -12.68 -18.22 -6.02
CA ALA A 106 -13.53 -18.15 -7.21
C ALA A 106 -12.68 -17.72 -8.41
N ASP A 107 -12.84 -18.37 -9.56
CA ASP A 107 -12.03 -18.06 -10.76
C ASP A 107 -12.26 -16.65 -11.29
N ASP A 108 -13.36 -15.99 -10.92
CA ASP A 108 -13.60 -14.58 -11.19
C ASP A 108 -12.50 -13.65 -10.67
N VAL A 109 -11.77 -14.07 -9.63
CA VAL A 109 -10.61 -13.34 -9.12
C VAL A 109 -9.53 -13.17 -10.18
N LEU A 110 -9.37 -14.15 -11.09
CA LEU A 110 -8.41 -14.07 -12.18
C LEU A 110 -8.84 -13.07 -13.26
N ARG A 111 -10.13 -12.73 -13.34
CA ARG A 111 -10.73 -11.78 -14.29
C ARG A 111 -10.90 -10.38 -13.72
N TYR A 112 -10.19 -10.05 -12.63
CA TYR A 112 -10.30 -8.75 -11.94
C TYR A 112 -10.12 -7.55 -12.90
N ALA A 113 -9.17 -7.65 -13.85
CA ALA A 113 -8.90 -6.59 -14.82
C ALA A 113 -10.07 -6.37 -15.80
N GLU A 114 -10.76 -7.43 -16.19
CA GLU A 114 -11.97 -7.36 -17.01
C GLU A 114 -13.12 -6.71 -16.24
N THR A 115 -13.32 -7.14 -15.00
CA THR A 115 -14.32 -6.56 -14.09
C THR A 115 -14.04 -5.08 -13.83
N ALA A 116 -12.76 -4.70 -13.68
CA ALA A 116 -12.36 -3.32 -13.47
C ALA A 116 -12.63 -2.42 -14.68
N ARG A 117 -12.45 -2.94 -15.91
CA ARG A 117 -12.75 -2.19 -17.16
C ARG A 117 -14.24 -1.83 -17.29
N GLY A 118 -15.13 -2.67 -16.75
CA GLY A 118 -16.58 -2.41 -16.73
C GLY A 118 -17.03 -1.42 -15.65
N ARG A 119 -16.14 -0.89 -14.83
CA ARG A 119 -16.46 0.03 -13.73
C ARG A 119 -15.87 1.42 -13.95
N THR A 120 -16.61 2.46 -13.58
CA THR A 120 -16.08 3.82 -13.52
C THR A 120 -15.15 3.95 -12.30
N ILE A 121 -13.84 4.07 -12.55
CA ILE A 121 -12.83 4.23 -11.51
C ILE A 121 -12.38 5.68 -11.48
N GLN A 122 -12.71 6.41 -10.41
CA GLN A 122 -12.42 7.85 -10.23
C GLN A 122 -11.15 8.09 -9.39
N THR A 123 -10.10 7.29 -9.58
CA THR A 123 -8.85 7.46 -8.83
C THR A 123 -7.68 7.67 -9.78
N PRO A 124 -6.58 8.35 -9.35
CA PRO A 124 -5.39 8.53 -10.18
C PRO A 124 -4.79 7.22 -10.73
N SER A 125 -5.09 6.09 -10.10
CA SER A 125 -4.65 4.76 -10.52
C SER A 125 -5.63 4.05 -11.49
N ALA A 126 -6.69 4.71 -11.98
CA ALA A 126 -7.70 4.09 -12.85
C ALA A 126 -7.09 3.33 -14.04
N THR A 127 -6.11 3.94 -14.71
CA THR A 127 -5.41 3.33 -15.84
C THR A 127 -4.51 2.14 -15.46
N GLN A 128 -4.15 2.01 -14.20
CA GLN A 128 -3.31 0.92 -13.70
C GLN A 128 -4.16 -0.29 -13.29
N VAL A 129 -5.31 -0.06 -12.65
CA VAL A 129 -6.19 -1.11 -12.12
C VAL A 129 -6.79 -1.98 -13.24
N ILE A 130 -6.98 -1.46 -14.44
CA ILE A 130 -7.50 -2.18 -15.61
C ILE A 130 -6.45 -3.03 -16.33
N LYS A 131 -5.18 -2.94 -15.92
CA LYS A 131 -4.07 -3.75 -16.47
C LYS A 131 -3.88 -5.01 -15.64
N PRO A 132 -3.31 -6.08 -16.22
CA PRO A 132 -2.78 -7.19 -15.45
C PRO A 132 -1.79 -6.68 -14.40
N ILE A 133 -1.63 -7.41 -13.29
CA ILE A 133 -0.60 -7.13 -12.30
C ILE A 133 0.78 -7.12 -12.98
N TYR A 134 1.60 -6.12 -12.69
CA TYR A 134 2.86 -5.89 -13.36
C TYR A 134 4.01 -5.65 -12.36
N ALA A 135 5.20 -6.16 -12.68
CA ALA A 135 6.37 -6.03 -11.82
C ALA A 135 7.12 -4.69 -12.02
N SER A 136 6.85 -3.96 -13.10
CA SER A 136 7.63 -2.76 -13.46
C SER A 136 7.54 -1.60 -12.46
N ALA A 137 6.65 -1.72 -11.46
CA ALA A 137 6.56 -0.76 -10.36
C ALA A 137 7.49 -1.11 -9.18
N ILE A 138 8.09 -2.29 -9.16
CA ILE A 138 9.00 -2.75 -8.10
C ILE A 138 10.38 -2.13 -8.31
N GLY A 139 10.94 -1.55 -7.25
CA GLY A 139 12.30 -1.01 -7.25
C GLY A 139 12.49 0.25 -8.11
N GLN A 140 11.43 0.93 -8.51
CA GLN A 140 11.53 2.18 -9.29
C GLN A 140 12.32 3.25 -8.57
N TRP A 141 12.30 3.27 -7.25
CA TRP A 141 13.01 4.22 -6.42
C TRP A 141 14.52 4.26 -6.71
N ARG A 142 15.13 3.13 -7.13
CA ARG A 142 16.56 3.06 -7.45
C ARG A 142 16.97 4.03 -8.57
N ARG A 143 16.07 4.28 -9.53
CA ARG A 143 16.33 5.26 -10.60
C ARG A 143 16.34 6.72 -10.12
N TYR A 144 15.82 6.94 -8.90
CA TYR A 144 15.68 8.25 -8.27
C TYR A 144 16.42 8.31 -6.94
N GLU A 145 17.37 7.40 -6.71
CA GLU A 145 18.08 7.24 -5.44
C GLU A 145 18.72 8.56 -4.98
N ALA A 146 19.41 9.28 -5.87
CA ALA A 146 20.01 10.57 -5.55
C ALA A 146 18.96 11.60 -5.10
N ALA A 147 17.79 11.62 -5.73
CA ALA A 147 16.70 12.53 -5.33
C ALA A 147 16.04 12.11 -4.01
N LEU A 148 16.01 10.82 -3.71
CA LEU A 148 15.46 10.26 -2.46
C LEU A 148 16.45 10.34 -1.30
N ALA A 149 17.75 10.49 -1.53
CA ALA A 149 18.79 10.47 -0.51
C ALA A 149 18.44 11.32 0.75
N PRO A 150 17.89 12.55 0.63
CA PRO A 150 17.54 13.35 1.80
C PRO A 150 16.43 12.76 2.68
N VAL A 151 15.58 11.91 2.12
CA VAL A 151 14.42 11.34 2.82
C VAL A 151 14.58 9.86 3.17
N LEU A 152 15.62 9.20 2.68
CA LEU A 152 15.92 7.80 3.03
C LEU A 152 16.01 7.56 4.54
N PRO A 153 16.65 8.43 5.35
CA PRO A 153 16.70 8.23 6.80
C PRO A 153 15.32 8.20 7.47
N ILE A 154 14.32 8.88 6.92
CA ILE A 154 12.93 8.85 7.42
C ILE A 154 12.28 7.50 7.10
N LEU A 155 12.59 6.93 5.94
CA LEU A 155 11.96 5.71 5.43
C LEU A 155 12.67 4.43 5.90
N GLU A 156 13.94 4.51 6.25
CA GLU A 156 14.77 3.35 6.62
C GLU A 156 14.18 2.50 7.77
N PRO A 157 13.60 3.06 8.85
CA PRO A 157 12.96 2.26 9.89
C PRO A 157 11.81 1.40 9.34
N TRP A 158 11.07 1.92 8.36
CA TRP A 158 9.95 1.21 7.71
C TRP A 158 10.43 0.16 6.71
N VAL A 159 11.51 0.46 5.98
CA VAL A 159 12.18 -0.50 5.08
C VAL A 159 12.55 -1.76 5.85
N ARG A 160 13.24 -1.60 6.99
CA ARG A 160 13.62 -2.71 7.88
C ARG A 160 12.41 -3.39 8.50
N ARG A 161 11.48 -2.60 9.06
CA ARG A 161 10.28 -3.15 9.73
C ARG A 161 9.45 -4.03 8.83
N PHE A 162 9.39 -3.72 7.54
CA PHE A 162 8.62 -4.47 6.55
C PHE A 162 9.45 -5.46 5.73
N GLY A 163 10.74 -5.63 6.06
CA GLY A 163 11.64 -6.59 5.40
C GLY A 163 11.92 -6.25 3.94
N TYR A 164 12.20 -4.97 3.64
CA TYR A 164 12.60 -4.49 2.32
C TYR A 164 14.09 -4.15 2.23
N ASP A 165 14.86 -4.38 3.30
CA ASP A 165 16.32 -4.22 3.35
C ASP A 165 17.05 -5.29 2.53
N ASP A 166 16.53 -6.52 2.47
CA ASP A 166 17.13 -7.65 1.77
C ASP A 166 16.86 -7.69 0.26
N LEU A 167 16.11 -6.73 -0.30
CA LEU A 167 15.78 -6.71 -1.73
C LEU A 167 16.94 -6.26 -2.65
N SER A 168 18.17 -6.26 -2.19
CA SER A 168 19.37 -6.01 -3.01
C SER A 168 19.63 -7.07 -4.09
N GLY A 169 18.90 -8.20 -4.07
CA GLY A 169 19.05 -9.33 -4.99
C GLY A 169 18.01 -9.48 -6.11
N LEU A 170 17.01 -8.59 -6.20
CA LEU A 170 15.97 -8.62 -7.25
C LEU A 170 16.24 -7.53 -8.31
N ALA A 171 17.41 -7.60 -8.95
CA ALA A 171 17.73 -6.80 -10.12
C ALA A 171 17.64 -7.64 -11.40
#